data_6ccaa575709c9a89b9645530c7763f5c
#
_entry.id   6ccaa575709c9a89b9645530c7763f5c
#
_cell.length_a   1.000
_cell.length_b   1.000
_cell.length_c   1.000
_cell.angle_alpha   90.00
_cell.angle_beta   90.00
_cell.angle_gamma   90.00
#
_symmetry.space_group_name_H-M   'P 1'
#
loop_
_entity.id
_entity.type
_entity.pdbx_description
1 polymer ?
#
loop_
_entity_poly.entity_id
_entity_poly.type
_entity_poly.pdbx_seq_one_letter_code
_entity_poly.pdbx_strand_id
1 'polypeptide(L)'
;MNLYSIILVDDEEEVRKSIIKQIDWESAGFKVVGDAENGEDGLEKIELLEPNVVLTDIRMPYMDGLTLTEKIRQRYPSTKVVIFSGYDDFEYAQRAIKLNVTEYILKPVNSVELINIFTKLKIKLDQEISEKRNTEILQKYYMESLPLLQANFYSTLIEGRIMEGDLPKYIEDYQISLKGPFFCCVVIHTSSRQVPKNMNPVLLATSVQKQAMERLGGKWHPKYFSYLGNTVMIAQLKNENEVSDLTDE
;
A
#
# COMPACT_ATOMS: atom_id res chain seq x y z
N MET A 1 6.86 11.13 -20.59
CA MET A 1 6.61 11.42 -19.16
C MET A 1 5.11 11.45 -18.95
N ASN A 2 4.58 10.84 -17.89
CA ASN A 2 3.16 11.01 -17.57
C ASN A 2 2.97 12.40 -16.98
N LEU A 3 2.05 13.16 -17.56
CA LEU A 3 1.64 14.48 -17.04
C LEU A 3 0.59 14.28 -15.95
N TYR A 4 0.68 15.06 -14.89
CA TYR A 4 -0.36 15.11 -13.85
C TYR A 4 -1.56 15.93 -14.34
N SER A 5 -2.77 15.44 -14.07
CA SER A 5 -3.99 16.16 -14.42
C SER A 5 -4.28 17.28 -13.41
N ILE A 6 -4.65 18.44 -13.92
CA ILE A 6 -5.02 19.61 -13.12
C ILE A 6 -6.35 20.20 -13.59
N ILE A 7 -7.19 20.63 -12.65
CA ILE A 7 -8.40 21.43 -12.87
C ILE A 7 -8.21 22.81 -12.25
N LEU A 8 -8.72 23.84 -12.94
CA LEU A 8 -8.76 25.21 -12.45
C LEU A 8 -10.19 25.58 -12.05
N VAL A 9 -10.36 26.18 -10.86
CA VAL A 9 -11.66 26.61 -10.35
C VAL A 9 -11.56 28.07 -9.92
N ASP A 10 -12.24 28.97 -10.63
CA ASP A 10 -12.20 30.41 -10.37
C ASP A 10 -13.46 31.01 -11.03
N ASP A 11 -14.17 31.94 -10.41
CA ASP A 11 -15.39 32.53 -10.97
C ASP A 11 -15.11 33.56 -12.08
N GLU A 12 -13.90 34.09 -12.13
CA GLU A 12 -13.46 34.99 -13.18
C GLU A 12 -12.99 34.23 -14.45
N GLU A 13 -13.86 34.13 -15.45
CA GLU A 13 -13.57 33.42 -16.72
C GLU A 13 -12.29 33.91 -17.40
N GLU A 14 -12.05 35.24 -17.39
CA GLU A 14 -10.85 35.82 -17.99
C GLU A 14 -9.58 35.38 -17.28
N VAL A 15 -9.60 35.30 -15.93
CA VAL A 15 -8.51 34.82 -15.11
C VAL A 15 -8.22 33.36 -15.42
N ARG A 16 -9.27 32.49 -15.42
CA ARG A 16 -9.12 31.07 -15.77
C ARG A 16 -8.48 30.87 -17.12
N LYS A 17 -9.04 31.53 -18.17
CA LYS A 17 -8.52 31.41 -19.54
C LYS A 17 -7.09 31.94 -19.67
N SER A 18 -6.78 33.03 -18.97
CA SER A 18 -5.42 33.60 -18.97
C SER A 18 -4.42 32.61 -18.37
N ILE A 19 -4.72 32.04 -17.21
CA ILE A 19 -3.85 31.08 -16.54
C ILE A 19 -3.66 29.82 -17.40
N ILE A 20 -4.74 29.30 -17.99
CA ILE A 20 -4.67 28.11 -18.86
C ILE A 20 -3.79 28.36 -20.08
N LYS A 21 -3.89 29.54 -20.68
CA LYS A 21 -3.24 29.86 -21.96
C LYS A 21 -1.80 30.37 -21.80
N GLN A 22 -1.51 31.11 -20.71
CA GLN A 22 -0.23 31.78 -20.54
C GLN A 22 0.84 30.88 -19.90
N ILE A 23 0.42 29.78 -19.25
CA ILE A 23 1.33 28.86 -18.58
C ILE A 23 1.58 27.68 -19.49
N ASP A 24 2.86 27.35 -19.68
CA ASP A 24 3.26 26.10 -20.30
C ASP A 24 3.17 24.97 -19.26
N TRP A 25 1.95 24.45 -19.11
CA TRP A 25 1.62 23.38 -18.15
C TRP A 25 2.39 22.09 -18.42
N GLU A 26 2.64 21.78 -19.69
CA GLU A 26 3.37 20.56 -20.05
C GLU A 26 4.82 20.63 -19.62
N SER A 27 5.47 21.78 -19.75
CA SER A 27 6.83 21.99 -19.26
C SER A 27 6.92 21.86 -17.73
N ALA A 28 5.87 22.28 -17.02
CA ALA A 28 5.77 22.12 -15.57
C ALA A 28 5.40 20.66 -15.16
N GLY A 29 5.03 19.80 -16.12
CA GLY A 29 4.67 18.40 -15.90
C GLY A 29 3.18 18.16 -15.64
N PHE A 30 2.31 19.09 -16.04
CA PHE A 30 0.86 19.00 -15.86
C PHE A 30 0.09 19.08 -17.18
N LYS A 31 -1.14 18.60 -17.13
CA LYS A 31 -2.12 18.76 -18.22
C LYS A 31 -3.42 19.27 -17.62
N VAL A 32 -3.90 20.41 -18.12
CA VAL A 32 -5.22 20.93 -17.76
C VAL A 32 -6.27 20.01 -18.40
N VAL A 33 -7.11 19.40 -17.57
CA VAL A 33 -8.16 18.46 -18.00
C VAL A 33 -9.55 19.05 -17.90
N GLY A 34 -9.69 20.21 -17.25
CA GLY A 34 -10.95 20.94 -17.13
C GLY A 34 -10.78 22.25 -16.35
N ASP A 35 -11.83 23.04 -16.40
CA ASP A 35 -11.99 24.25 -15.59
C ASP A 35 -13.43 24.37 -15.08
N ALA A 36 -13.66 25.12 -14.02
CA ALA A 36 -14.94 25.32 -13.36
C ALA A 36 -15.11 26.76 -12.89
N GLU A 37 -16.35 27.25 -12.88
CA GLU A 37 -16.67 28.64 -12.52
C GLU A 37 -17.04 28.84 -11.05
N ASN A 38 -17.19 27.79 -10.29
CA ASN A 38 -17.50 27.79 -8.86
C ASN A 38 -17.16 26.44 -8.23
N GLY A 39 -17.24 26.36 -6.90
CA GLY A 39 -16.89 25.13 -6.18
C GLY A 39 -17.86 23.97 -6.40
N GLU A 40 -19.15 24.22 -6.77
CA GLU A 40 -20.11 23.13 -7.06
C GLU A 40 -19.77 22.47 -8.40
N ASP A 41 -19.63 23.26 -9.48
CA ASP A 41 -19.18 22.80 -10.79
C ASP A 41 -17.79 22.14 -10.68
N GLY A 42 -16.91 22.74 -9.86
CA GLY A 42 -15.60 22.17 -9.57
C GLY A 42 -15.67 20.76 -8.95
N LEU A 43 -16.55 20.56 -7.98
CA LEU A 43 -16.71 19.26 -7.32
C LEU A 43 -17.27 18.20 -8.27
N GLU A 44 -18.24 18.55 -9.13
CA GLU A 44 -18.77 17.63 -10.15
C GLU A 44 -17.67 17.20 -11.15
N LYS A 45 -16.85 18.15 -11.60
CA LYS A 45 -15.74 17.86 -12.51
C LYS A 45 -14.62 17.05 -11.84
N ILE A 46 -14.36 17.28 -10.56
CA ILE A 46 -13.41 16.50 -9.79
C ILE A 46 -13.88 15.04 -9.67
N GLU A 47 -15.17 14.82 -9.42
CA GLU A 47 -15.75 13.48 -9.37
C GLU A 47 -15.63 12.74 -10.70
N LEU A 48 -15.86 13.46 -11.81
CA LEU A 48 -15.80 12.87 -13.16
C LEU A 48 -14.38 12.61 -13.66
N LEU A 49 -13.45 13.54 -13.39
CA LEU A 49 -12.12 13.55 -14.01
C LEU A 49 -11.01 13.06 -13.10
N GLU A 50 -11.27 12.89 -11.80
CA GLU A 50 -10.32 12.46 -10.77
C GLU A 50 -8.94 13.11 -10.91
N PRO A 51 -8.85 14.47 -10.89
CA PRO A 51 -7.59 15.16 -11.13
C PRO A 51 -6.57 14.94 -10.01
N ASN A 52 -5.29 14.97 -10.37
CA ASN A 52 -4.22 14.91 -9.40
C ASN A 52 -4.11 16.21 -8.58
N VAL A 53 -4.44 17.35 -9.21
CA VAL A 53 -4.33 18.69 -8.60
C VAL A 53 -5.56 19.52 -8.92
N VAL A 54 -6.00 20.29 -7.95
CA VAL A 54 -7.01 21.35 -8.10
C VAL A 54 -6.36 22.68 -7.75
N LEU A 55 -6.39 23.63 -8.68
CA LEU A 55 -6.04 25.02 -8.45
C LEU A 55 -7.34 25.80 -8.28
N THR A 56 -7.61 26.37 -7.09
CA THR A 56 -8.88 27.03 -6.82
C THR A 56 -8.69 28.43 -6.25
N ASP A 57 -9.56 29.37 -6.67
CA ASP A 57 -9.74 30.61 -5.91
C ASP A 57 -10.52 30.33 -4.62
N ILE A 58 -10.46 31.26 -3.68
CA ILE A 58 -11.20 31.18 -2.41
C ILE A 58 -12.60 31.73 -2.59
N ARG A 59 -12.74 32.96 -3.11
CA ARG A 59 -14.03 33.63 -3.20
C ARG A 59 -14.73 33.33 -4.50
N MET A 60 -15.70 32.45 -4.42
CA MET A 60 -16.54 32.07 -5.56
C MET A 60 -18.00 31.98 -5.12
N PRO A 61 -18.97 32.20 -6.03
CA PRO A 61 -20.39 32.04 -5.73
C PRO A 61 -20.73 30.56 -5.43
N TYR A 62 -21.85 30.35 -4.73
CA TYR A 62 -22.42 29.03 -4.38
C TYR A 62 -21.55 28.24 -3.41
N MET A 63 -20.32 27.88 -3.78
CA MET A 63 -19.38 27.16 -2.93
C MET A 63 -18.00 27.80 -3.04
N ASP A 64 -17.45 28.30 -1.93
CA ASP A 64 -16.12 28.86 -1.85
C ASP A 64 -15.01 27.79 -1.95
N GLY A 65 -13.78 28.21 -2.29
CA GLY A 65 -12.66 27.29 -2.49
C GLY A 65 -12.20 26.57 -1.23
N LEU A 66 -12.42 27.12 -0.04
CA LEU A 66 -12.11 26.43 1.22
C LEU A 66 -13.12 25.35 1.54
N THR A 67 -14.41 25.59 1.28
CA THR A 67 -15.46 24.58 1.38
C THR A 67 -15.25 23.47 0.34
N LEU A 68 -14.88 23.82 -0.89
CA LEU A 68 -14.48 22.85 -1.92
C LEU A 68 -13.30 22.01 -1.43
N THR A 69 -12.27 22.65 -0.88
CA THR A 69 -11.09 21.97 -0.33
C THR A 69 -11.46 20.96 0.75
N GLU A 70 -12.36 21.32 1.67
CA GLU A 70 -12.83 20.43 2.73
C GLU A 70 -13.52 19.18 2.15
N LYS A 71 -14.39 19.36 1.14
CA LYS A 71 -15.05 18.23 0.46
C LYS A 71 -14.07 17.35 -0.31
N ILE A 72 -13.07 17.95 -0.97
CA ILE A 72 -11.99 17.21 -1.65
C ILE A 72 -11.23 16.35 -0.64
N ARG A 73 -10.84 16.91 0.50
CA ARG A 73 -10.12 16.19 1.55
C ARG A 73 -10.88 14.98 2.08
N GLN A 74 -12.19 15.08 2.20
CA GLN A 74 -13.06 14.00 2.70
C GLN A 74 -13.28 12.90 1.67
N ARG A 75 -13.46 13.25 0.40
CA ARG A 75 -13.85 12.30 -0.65
C ARG A 75 -12.70 11.86 -1.57
N TYR A 76 -11.73 12.75 -1.81
CA TYR A 76 -10.62 12.58 -2.77
C TYR A 76 -9.27 12.90 -2.11
N PRO A 77 -8.84 12.17 -1.06
CA PRO A 77 -7.67 12.52 -0.25
C PRO A 77 -6.34 12.49 -1.01
N SER A 78 -6.29 11.84 -2.17
CA SER A 78 -5.13 11.83 -3.06
C SER A 78 -4.99 13.07 -3.92
N THR A 79 -6.09 13.81 -4.14
CA THR A 79 -6.09 15.06 -4.92
C THR A 79 -5.44 16.18 -4.11
N LYS A 80 -4.43 16.81 -4.66
CA LYS A 80 -3.75 17.96 -4.06
C LYS A 80 -4.53 19.24 -4.35
N VAL A 81 -4.60 20.12 -3.36
CA VAL A 81 -5.26 21.42 -3.54
C VAL A 81 -4.24 22.54 -3.41
N VAL A 82 -4.26 23.40 -4.40
CA VAL A 82 -3.49 24.66 -4.45
C VAL A 82 -4.49 25.80 -4.44
N ILE A 83 -4.37 26.72 -3.49
CA ILE A 83 -5.19 27.93 -3.41
C ILE A 83 -4.46 29.05 -4.14
N PHE A 84 -5.21 29.80 -4.97
CA PHE A 84 -4.73 30.93 -5.73
C PHE A 84 -5.67 32.12 -5.53
N SER A 85 -5.38 32.98 -4.56
CA SER A 85 -6.29 34.02 -4.10
C SER A 85 -5.72 35.41 -4.19
N GLY A 86 -6.58 36.39 -4.55
CA GLY A 86 -6.27 37.83 -4.51
C GLY A 86 -6.37 38.44 -3.12
N TYR A 87 -6.72 37.69 -2.12
CA TYR A 87 -6.93 38.19 -0.76
C TYR A 87 -5.82 37.76 0.17
N ASP A 88 -5.07 38.79 0.67
CA ASP A 88 -4.11 38.60 1.76
C ASP A 88 -4.83 38.67 3.11
N ASP A 89 -5.75 37.70 3.32
CA ASP A 89 -6.52 37.62 4.55
C ASP A 89 -5.96 36.47 5.41
N PHE A 90 -5.46 36.85 6.57
CA PHE A 90 -4.86 35.91 7.52
C PHE A 90 -5.81 34.77 7.92
N GLU A 91 -7.12 35.03 8.00
CA GLU A 91 -8.11 34.01 8.35
C GLU A 91 -8.22 32.93 7.27
N TYR A 92 -8.17 33.32 5.99
CA TYR A 92 -8.16 32.36 4.88
C TYR A 92 -6.91 31.50 4.87
N ALA A 93 -5.75 32.14 5.04
CA ALA A 93 -4.48 31.39 5.13
C ALA A 93 -4.46 30.42 6.31
N GLN A 94 -4.98 30.82 7.48
CA GLN A 94 -5.07 29.95 8.64
C GLN A 94 -6.03 28.77 8.40
N ARG A 95 -7.17 28.99 7.75
CA ARG A 95 -8.09 27.89 7.40
C ARG A 95 -7.48 26.97 6.37
N ALA A 96 -6.79 27.50 5.36
CA ALA A 96 -6.10 26.72 4.35
C ALA A 96 -5.02 25.80 4.98
N ILE A 97 -4.26 26.30 5.95
CA ILE A 97 -3.28 25.49 6.70
C ILE A 97 -3.99 24.36 7.47
N LYS A 98 -5.10 24.64 8.16
CA LYS A 98 -5.87 23.62 8.89
C LYS A 98 -6.43 22.54 7.96
N LEU A 99 -6.80 22.94 6.74
CA LEU A 99 -7.22 22.01 5.68
C LEU A 99 -6.05 21.32 4.99
N ASN A 100 -4.82 21.61 5.40
CA ASN A 100 -3.59 21.04 4.84
C ASN A 100 -3.52 21.14 3.32
N VAL A 101 -3.80 22.35 2.79
CA VAL A 101 -3.61 22.64 1.38
C VAL A 101 -2.14 22.47 1.00
N THR A 102 -1.87 22.10 -0.24
CA THR A 102 -0.52 21.80 -0.67
C THR A 102 0.32 23.07 -0.85
N GLU A 103 -0.30 24.12 -1.40
CA GLU A 103 0.30 25.44 -1.59
C GLU A 103 -0.78 26.52 -1.50
N TYR A 104 -0.39 27.72 -1.05
CA TYR A 104 -1.23 28.91 -1.01
C TYR A 104 -0.51 30.04 -1.75
N ILE A 105 -1.09 30.52 -2.84
CA ILE A 105 -0.48 31.49 -3.76
C ILE A 105 -1.30 32.75 -3.74
N LEU A 106 -0.64 33.89 -3.53
CA LEU A 106 -1.27 35.21 -3.58
C LEU A 106 -1.22 35.79 -4.99
N LYS A 107 -2.35 36.29 -5.50
CA LYS A 107 -2.44 37.14 -6.71
C LYS A 107 -1.94 38.57 -6.37
N PRO A 108 -1.20 39.28 -7.26
CA PRO A 108 -0.77 38.86 -8.58
C PRO A 108 0.50 38.02 -8.53
N VAL A 109 0.54 36.95 -9.33
CA VAL A 109 1.73 36.13 -9.53
C VAL A 109 2.04 36.08 -11.04
N ASN A 110 3.30 36.06 -11.39
CA ASN A 110 3.69 35.95 -12.80
C ASN A 110 3.79 34.47 -13.24
N SER A 111 3.75 34.26 -14.57
CA SER A 111 3.79 32.92 -15.15
C SER A 111 5.04 32.12 -14.78
N VAL A 112 6.19 32.77 -14.66
CA VAL A 112 7.47 32.13 -14.29
C VAL A 112 7.40 31.59 -12.85
N GLU A 113 6.82 32.35 -11.95
CA GLU A 113 6.66 31.97 -10.55
C GLU A 113 5.69 30.81 -10.41
N LEU A 114 4.56 30.85 -11.13
CA LEU A 114 3.60 29.73 -11.18
C LEU A 114 4.25 28.44 -11.71
N ILE A 115 4.98 28.51 -12.81
CA ILE A 115 5.71 27.37 -13.36
C ILE A 115 6.68 26.80 -12.32
N ASN A 116 7.41 27.64 -11.60
CA ASN A 116 8.33 27.21 -10.56
C ASN A 116 7.63 26.49 -9.40
N ILE A 117 6.46 27.01 -8.97
CA ILE A 117 5.64 26.40 -7.91
C ILE A 117 5.14 25.02 -8.36
N PHE A 118 4.57 24.94 -9.56
CA PHE A 118 4.06 23.66 -10.08
C PHE A 118 5.19 22.66 -10.38
N THR A 119 6.35 23.10 -10.84
CA THR A 119 7.53 22.23 -10.99
C THR A 119 7.96 21.62 -9.64
N LYS A 120 7.97 22.41 -8.58
CA LYS A 120 8.24 21.89 -7.22
C LYS A 120 7.15 20.94 -6.74
N LEU A 121 5.89 21.26 -7.03
CA LEU A 121 4.77 20.37 -6.71
C LEU A 121 4.90 19.04 -7.44
N LYS A 122 5.27 19.05 -8.73
CA LYS A 122 5.54 17.82 -9.49
C LYS A 122 6.60 16.95 -8.82
N ILE A 123 7.71 17.54 -8.38
CA ILE A 123 8.77 16.78 -7.69
C ILE A 123 8.23 16.11 -6.41
N LYS A 124 7.40 16.81 -5.63
CA LYS A 124 6.75 16.24 -4.44
C LYS A 124 5.83 15.06 -4.81
N LEU A 125 5.02 15.21 -5.85
CA LEU A 125 4.13 14.16 -6.34
C LEU A 125 4.92 12.93 -6.83
N ASP A 126 6.00 13.15 -7.57
CA ASP A 126 6.87 12.07 -8.04
C ASP A 126 7.49 11.30 -6.86
N GLN A 127 7.92 12.01 -5.81
CA GLN A 127 8.47 11.42 -4.59
C GLN A 127 7.41 10.58 -3.85
N GLU A 128 6.23 11.14 -3.61
CA GLU A 128 5.13 10.42 -2.93
C GLU A 128 4.74 9.13 -3.67
N ILE A 129 4.63 9.19 -5.01
CA ILE A 129 4.32 8.00 -5.82
C ILE A 129 5.46 6.98 -5.76
N SER A 130 6.71 7.44 -5.82
CA SER A 130 7.89 6.56 -5.73
C SER A 130 7.95 5.85 -4.37
N GLU A 131 7.74 6.58 -3.27
CA GLU A 131 7.72 6.02 -1.92
C GLU A 131 6.58 4.99 -1.74
N LYS A 132 5.37 5.33 -2.21
CA LYS A 132 4.24 4.41 -2.18
C LYS A 132 4.53 3.13 -2.96
N ARG A 133 5.05 3.28 -4.18
CA ARG A 133 5.42 2.14 -5.03
C ARG A 133 6.50 1.28 -4.40
N ASN A 134 7.53 1.90 -3.80
CA ASN A 134 8.60 1.17 -3.12
C ASN A 134 8.05 0.39 -1.92
N THR A 135 7.13 0.98 -1.15
CA THR A 135 6.48 0.31 -0.02
C THR A 135 5.66 -0.89 -0.50
N GLU A 136 4.88 -0.74 -1.57
CA GLU A 136 4.09 -1.83 -2.16
C GLU A 136 5.00 -2.98 -2.68
N ILE A 137 6.12 -2.63 -3.32
CA ILE A 137 7.10 -3.61 -3.80
C ILE A 137 7.74 -4.36 -2.62
N LEU A 138 8.17 -3.64 -1.58
CA LEU A 138 8.75 -4.25 -0.39
C LEU A 138 7.75 -5.16 0.33
N GLN A 139 6.50 -4.73 0.45
CA GLN A 139 5.44 -5.54 1.03
C GLN A 139 5.18 -6.81 0.21
N LYS A 140 5.18 -6.70 -1.11
CA LYS A 140 5.07 -7.86 -2.00
C LYS A 140 6.23 -8.84 -1.81
N TYR A 141 7.48 -8.36 -1.82
CA TYR A 141 8.65 -9.21 -1.58
C TYR A 141 8.62 -9.86 -0.20
N TYR A 142 8.20 -9.14 0.82
CA TYR A 142 8.02 -9.70 2.16
C TYR A 142 7.01 -10.85 2.14
N MET A 143 5.83 -10.65 1.54
CA MET A 143 4.78 -11.67 1.46
C MET A 143 5.22 -12.90 0.64
N GLU A 144 5.95 -12.69 -0.47
CA GLU A 144 6.51 -13.78 -1.27
C GLU A 144 7.61 -14.56 -0.52
N SER A 145 8.38 -13.90 0.33
CA SER A 145 9.44 -14.51 1.13
C SER A 145 8.93 -15.17 2.41
N LEU A 146 7.75 -14.80 2.87
CA LEU A 146 7.20 -15.24 4.16
C LEU A 146 7.14 -16.77 4.33
N PRO A 147 6.73 -17.59 3.33
CA PRO A 147 6.75 -19.05 3.46
C PRO A 147 8.15 -19.62 3.71
N LEU A 148 9.17 -19.04 3.07
CA LEU A 148 10.56 -19.44 3.26
C LEU A 148 11.05 -19.06 4.66
N LEU A 149 10.74 -17.86 5.13
CA LEU A 149 11.08 -17.40 6.48
C LEU A 149 10.42 -18.27 7.54
N GLN A 150 9.15 -18.64 7.34
CA GLN A 150 8.41 -19.54 8.23
C GLN A 150 9.03 -20.94 8.24
N ALA A 151 9.38 -21.49 7.09
CA ALA A 151 10.04 -22.81 7.02
C ALA A 151 11.38 -22.81 7.74
N ASN A 152 12.18 -21.75 7.56
CA ASN A 152 13.45 -21.58 8.27
C ASN A 152 13.24 -21.44 9.78
N PHE A 153 12.24 -20.67 10.21
CA PHE A 153 11.85 -20.55 11.62
C PHE A 153 11.54 -21.94 12.23
N TYR A 154 10.66 -22.72 11.59
CA TYR A 154 10.30 -24.04 12.09
C TYR A 154 11.50 -24.98 12.16
N SER A 155 12.39 -24.94 11.17
CA SER A 155 13.63 -25.72 11.18
C SER A 155 14.52 -25.33 12.36
N THR A 156 14.71 -24.04 12.59
CA THR A 156 15.53 -23.52 13.68
C THR A 156 14.91 -23.80 15.05
N LEU A 157 13.56 -23.79 15.11
CA LEU A 157 12.81 -24.10 16.33
C LEU A 157 13.01 -25.57 16.76
N ILE A 158 12.86 -26.53 15.83
CA ILE A 158 13.06 -27.96 16.14
C ILE A 158 14.48 -28.32 16.47
N GLU A 159 15.46 -27.53 15.95
CA GLU A 159 16.88 -27.67 16.30
C GLU A 159 17.24 -27.10 17.68
N GLY A 160 16.29 -26.43 18.34
CA GLY A 160 16.53 -25.77 19.64
C GLY A 160 17.49 -24.58 19.59
N ARG A 161 17.58 -23.92 18.42
CA ARG A 161 18.51 -22.79 18.21
C ARG A 161 17.86 -21.42 18.48
N ILE A 162 16.56 -21.37 18.73
CA ILE A 162 15.87 -20.13 19.06
C ILE A 162 15.91 -19.94 20.58
N MET A 163 16.42 -18.80 21.03
CA MET A 163 16.36 -18.43 22.44
C MET A 163 14.94 -18.06 22.84
N GLU A 164 14.50 -18.43 24.04
CA GLU A 164 13.14 -18.14 24.52
C GLU A 164 12.77 -16.65 24.42
N GLY A 165 13.73 -15.77 24.70
CA GLY A 165 13.53 -14.33 24.63
C GLY A 165 13.27 -13.77 23.24
N ASP A 166 13.75 -14.45 22.18
CA ASP A 166 13.60 -14.03 20.79
C ASP A 166 12.32 -14.58 20.14
N LEU A 167 11.72 -15.61 20.74
CA LEU A 167 10.56 -16.31 20.18
C LEU A 167 9.37 -15.38 19.89
N PRO A 168 8.98 -14.45 20.80
CA PRO A 168 7.87 -13.52 20.53
C PRO A 168 8.10 -12.66 19.27
N LYS A 169 9.34 -12.19 19.08
CA LYS A 169 9.72 -11.38 17.92
C LYS A 169 9.58 -12.17 16.61
N TYR A 170 10.10 -13.40 16.57
CA TYR A 170 9.94 -14.25 15.38
C TYR A 170 8.49 -14.58 15.06
N ILE A 171 7.66 -14.81 16.10
CA ILE A 171 6.23 -15.06 15.94
C ILE A 171 5.54 -13.87 15.29
N GLU A 172 5.86 -12.66 15.73
CA GLU A 172 5.30 -11.42 15.17
C GLU A 172 5.84 -11.16 13.77
N ASP A 173 7.17 -11.09 13.60
CA ASP A 173 7.83 -10.74 12.35
C ASP A 173 7.50 -11.73 11.21
N TYR A 174 7.32 -13.01 11.49
CA TYR A 174 7.03 -14.01 10.47
C TYR A 174 5.57 -14.46 10.45
N GLN A 175 4.69 -13.74 11.16
CA GLN A 175 3.25 -14.02 11.22
C GLN A 175 2.98 -15.50 11.57
N ILE A 176 3.73 -16.05 12.52
CA ILE A 176 3.61 -17.43 12.95
C ILE A 176 2.36 -17.60 13.81
N SER A 177 1.53 -18.59 13.47
CA SER A 177 0.38 -18.94 14.27
C SER A 177 0.62 -20.32 14.91
N LEU A 178 1.17 -20.32 16.12
CA LEU A 178 1.27 -21.50 16.98
C LEU A 178 0.37 -21.26 18.19
N LYS A 179 -0.77 -21.96 18.23
CA LYS A 179 -1.79 -21.80 19.27
C LYS A 179 -2.08 -23.18 19.87
N GLY A 180 -1.72 -23.39 21.10
CA GLY A 180 -2.03 -24.64 21.80
C GLY A 180 -1.11 -24.87 22.95
N PRO A 181 -1.53 -25.66 23.94
CA PRO A 181 -0.71 -26.03 25.08
C PRO A 181 0.35 -27.08 24.74
N PHE A 182 0.11 -27.88 23.68
CA PHE A 182 1.02 -28.96 23.30
C PHE A 182 1.31 -28.93 21.81
N PHE A 183 2.52 -29.36 21.45
CA PHE A 183 2.96 -29.47 20.07
C PHE A 183 3.61 -30.83 19.85
N CYS A 184 3.32 -31.44 18.72
CA CYS A 184 3.96 -32.66 18.27
C CYS A 184 4.68 -32.42 16.96
N CYS A 185 5.93 -32.87 16.87
CA CYS A 185 6.71 -32.82 15.64
C CYS A 185 6.71 -34.22 15.01
N VAL A 186 6.15 -34.30 13.79
CA VAL A 186 6.08 -35.54 13.01
C VAL A 186 7.03 -35.42 11.82
N VAL A 187 7.90 -36.41 11.65
CA VAL A 187 8.81 -36.50 10.52
C VAL A 187 8.34 -37.59 9.55
N ILE A 188 7.99 -37.19 8.34
CA ILE A 188 7.56 -38.10 7.30
C ILE A 188 8.79 -38.37 6.41
N HIS A 189 9.39 -39.54 6.60
CA HIS A 189 10.54 -39.98 5.83
C HIS A 189 10.12 -40.59 4.51
N THR A 190 10.72 -40.10 3.43
CA THR A 190 10.48 -40.61 2.08
C THR A 190 11.61 -41.52 1.64
N SER A 191 11.32 -42.83 1.55
CA SER A 191 12.30 -43.79 1.03
C SER A 191 12.43 -43.69 -0.48
N SER A 192 13.63 -43.45 -0.97
CA SER A 192 13.93 -43.42 -2.41
C SER A 192 14.01 -44.82 -3.08
N ARG A 193 13.83 -45.90 -2.30
CA ARG A 193 13.99 -47.28 -2.81
C ARG A 193 13.00 -47.69 -3.89
N GLN A 194 11.81 -47.07 -3.91
CA GLN A 194 10.72 -47.36 -4.86
C GLN A 194 10.48 -46.23 -5.86
N VAL A 195 11.34 -45.21 -5.86
CA VAL A 195 11.19 -44.04 -6.72
C VAL A 195 11.86 -44.25 -8.05
N PRO A 196 11.25 -43.91 -9.20
CA PRO A 196 11.92 -43.95 -10.49
C PRO A 196 13.24 -43.18 -10.49
N LYS A 197 14.28 -43.74 -11.07
CA LYS A 197 15.64 -43.15 -11.07
C LYS A 197 15.74 -41.73 -11.63
N ASN A 198 14.72 -41.29 -12.34
CA ASN A 198 14.66 -39.96 -12.99
C ASN A 198 13.79 -38.93 -12.19
N MET A 199 13.28 -39.30 -11.02
CA MET A 199 12.47 -38.38 -10.23
C MET A 199 13.35 -37.48 -9.34
N ASN A 200 13.12 -36.18 -9.41
CA ASN A 200 13.82 -35.23 -8.56
C ASN A 200 13.38 -35.42 -7.09
N PRO A 201 14.31 -35.66 -6.14
CA PRO A 201 13.99 -35.83 -4.72
C PRO A 201 13.16 -34.69 -4.11
N VAL A 202 13.35 -33.46 -4.59
CA VAL A 202 12.59 -32.30 -4.14
C VAL A 202 11.10 -32.42 -4.53
N LEU A 203 10.83 -32.90 -5.75
CA LEU A 203 9.44 -33.14 -6.20
C LEU A 203 8.75 -34.22 -5.37
N LEU A 204 9.51 -35.22 -4.94
CA LEU A 204 8.98 -36.29 -4.09
C LEU A 204 8.56 -35.74 -2.72
N ALA A 205 9.43 -34.97 -2.06
CA ALA A 205 9.12 -34.34 -0.77
C ALA A 205 7.90 -33.42 -0.87
N THR A 206 7.82 -32.63 -1.94
CA THR A 206 6.65 -31.75 -2.19
C THR A 206 5.37 -32.54 -2.40
N SER A 207 5.45 -33.66 -3.12
CA SER A 207 4.29 -34.54 -3.36
C SER A 207 3.80 -35.18 -2.06
N VAL A 208 4.72 -35.65 -1.22
CA VAL A 208 4.41 -36.22 0.11
C VAL A 208 3.78 -35.18 1.02
N GLN A 209 4.33 -33.95 1.04
CA GLN A 209 3.75 -32.86 1.79
C GLN A 209 2.30 -32.58 1.35
N LYS A 210 2.06 -32.52 0.04
CA LYS A 210 0.71 -32.30 -0.51
C LYS A 210 -0.26 -33.40 -0.10
N GLN A 211 0.13 -34.67 -0.20
CA GLN A 211 -0.69 -35.78 0.24
C GLN A 211 -0.99 -35.77 1.73
N ALA A 212 0.00 -35.43 2.57
CA ALA A 212 -0.21 -35.27 4.00
C ALA A 212 -1.20 -34.14 4.31
N MET A 213 -1.08 -33.01 3.61
CA MET A 213 -2.03 -31.89 3.75
C MET A 213 -3.46 -32.30 3.35
N GLU A 214 -3.62 -33.05 2.28
CA GLU A 214 -4.93 -33.51 1.81
C GLU A 214 -5.57 -34.55 2.75
N ARG A 215 -4.79 -35.47 3.32
CA ARG A 215 -5.28 -36.50 4.23
C ARG A 215 -5.60 -35.96 5.62
N LEU A 216 -4.68 -35.27 6.23
CA LEU A 216 -4.84 -34.76 7.61
C LEU A 216 -5.71 -33.51 7.70
N GLY A 217 -5.93 -32.83 6.57
CA GLY A 217 -6.72 -31.60 6.53
C GLY A 217 -6.24 -30.56 7.53
N GLY A 218 -7.18 -29.88 8.19
CA GLY A 218 -6.89 -28.84 9.20
C GLY A 218 -7.04 -29.31 10.65
N LYS A 219 -7.23 -30.60 10.92
CA LYS A 219 -7.63 -31.14 12.24
C LYS A 219 -6.72 -30.70 13.39
N TRP A 220 -5.41 -30.64 13.18
CA TRP A 220 -4.43 -30.22 14.19
C TRP A 220 -3.72 -28.91 13.86
N HIS A 221 -4.30 -28.08 13.00
CA HIS A 221 -3.67 -26.84 12.50
C HIS A 221 -2.21 -27.03 12.08
N PRO A 222 -1.90 -28.04 11.25
CA PRO A 222 -0.56 -28.48 10.98
C PRO A 222 0.25 -27.40 10.25
N LYS A 223 1.55 -27.32 10.58
CA LYS A 223 2.54 -26.50 9.86
C LYS A 223 3.55 -27.43 9.22
N TYR A 224 3.59 -27.42 7.87
CA TYR A 224 4.47 -28.26 7.09
C TYR A 224 5.69 -27.49 6.61
N PHE A 225 6.85 -28.14 6.64
CA PHE A 225 8.09 -27.65 6.07
C PHE A 225 9.03 -28.79 5.71
N SER A 226 10.04 -28.51 4.89
CA SER A 226 11.07 -29.50 4.53
C SER A 226 12.27 -29.37 5.44
N TYR A 227 12.76 -30.51 5.95
CA TYR A 227 13.95 -30.55 6.79
C TYR A 227 14.80 -31.79 6.47
N LEU A 228 16.07 -31.59 6.10
CA LEU A 228 17.00 -32.66 5.72
C LEU A 228 16.42 -33.67 4.71
N GLY A 229 15.71 -33.19 3.70
CA GLY A 229 15.09 -34.03 2.67
C GLY A 229 13.83 -34.77 3.09
N ASN A 230 13.34 -34.55 4.30
CA ASN A 230 12.08 -35.10 4.81
C ASN A 230 10.99 -34.02 4.83
N THR A 231 9.73 -34.43 4.84
CA THR A 231 8.62 -33.55 5.18
C THR A 231 8.43 -33.60 6.69
N VAL A 232 8.41 -32.43 7.31
CA VAL A 232 8.18 -32.28 8.75
C VAL A 232 6.86 -31.53 8.95
N MET A 233 6.10 -31.97 9.94
CA MET A 233 4.85 -31.34 10.35
C MET A 233 4.92 -31.02 11.84
N ILE A 234 4.55 -29.81 12.22
CA ILE A 234 4.26 -29.44 13.60
C ILE A 234 2.73 -29.42 13.76
N ALA A 235 2.22 -30.36 14.56
CA ALA A 235 0.81 -30.43 14.93
C ALA A 235 0.56 -29.72 16.26
N GLN A 236 -0.57 -29.03 16.37
CA GLN A 236 -1.02 -28.34 17.58
C GLN A 236 -2.09 -29.19 18.26
N LEU A 237 -1.81 -29.63 19.48
CA LEU A 237 -2.65 -30.57 20.21
C LEU A 237 -3.31 -29.86 21.42
N LYS A 238 -4.51 -30.32 21.78
CA LYS A 238 -5.24 -29.84 22.97
C LYS A 238 -4.78 -30.54 24.25
N ASN A 239 -4.35 -31.78 24.12
CA ASN A 239 -3.87 -32.62 25.19
C ASN A 239 -2.92 -33.69 24.65
N GLU A 240 -2.18 -34.36 25.55
CA GLU A 240 -1.19 -35.37 25.17
C GLU A 240 -1.82 -36.66 24.56
N ASN A 241 -3.06 -36.94 24.86
CA ASN A 241 -3.75 -38.16 24.34
C ASN A 241 -3.99 -38.08 22.81
N GLU A 242 -4.06 -36.88 22.25
CA GLU A 242 -4.21 -36.67 20.80
C GLU A 242 -2.99 -37.13 20.00
N VAL A 243 -1.85 -37.41 20.64
CA VAL A 243 -0.66 -37.96 19.96
C VAL A 243 -0.98 -39.36 19.39
N SER A 244 -1.72 -40.19 20.14
CA SER A 244 -2.14 -41.51 19.62
C SER A 244 -3.03 -41.39 18.41
N ASP A 245 -3.99 -40.48 18.44
CA ASP A 245 -4.91 -40.26 17.32
C ASP A 245 -4.16 -39.79 16.06
N LEU A 246 -3.10 -38.98 16.26
CA LEU A 246 -2.26 -38.45 15.17
C LEU A 246 -1.40 -39.58 14.53
N THR A 247 -1.00 -40.60 15.29
CA THR A 247 -0.15 -41.68 14.80
C THR A 247 -0.97 -42.78 14.10
N ASP A 248 -2.29 -42.85 14.33
CA ASP A 248 -3.19 -43.87 13.76
C ASP A 248 -3.76 -43.42 12.38
N GLU A 249 -3.61 -42.16 11.96
CA GLU A 249 -4.03 -41.63 10.66
C GLU A 249 -2.90 -41.55 9.63
#